data_1d25ef666e993e6558bdceac6b969ff3
#
_entry.id   1d25ef666e993e6558bdceac6b969ff3
#
_cell.length_a   1.000
_cell.length_b   1.000
_cell.length_c   1.000
_cell.angle_alpha   90.00
_cell.angle_beta   90.00
_cell.angle_gamma   90.00
#
_symmetry.space_group_name_H-M   'P 1'
#
loop_
_entity.id
_entity.type
_entity.pdbx_description
1 polymer ?
#
loop_
_entity_poly.entity_id
_entity_poly.type
_entity_poly.pdbx_seq_one_letter_code
_entity_poly.pdbx_strand_id
1 'polypeptide(L)'
;MQGFPRITVDICEKYRYNLSMLYNYHTHTKRCKHAEGKDKKYVEQAIKAGLKTLGFSDHAPYLFPNTDYYSTYRMEVDELHEYARSIRALKKEYAKDIEILCGFELEYYPKFHAREMEFLNQVNPDYLIMGQHFIGNELSLLYAPRQSEDNMLEAYVSQVLEGLATGHFLYLAHPDLPGFRFSKEAVEREYTRLCEGAKKLNIPLEINLLGIRENRPYPSRKFFEIAARVGNSVVLGIDAHDPSHLRDSYPERLAENMINDLGLHLIEEKLL
;
A
#
# COMPACT_ATOMS: atom_id res chain seq x y z
N MET A 1 -16.65 -27.45 53.93
CA MET A 1 -15.75 -27.24 52.79
C MET A 1 -16.63 -26.97 51.57
N GLN A 2 -16.85 -25.72 51.22
CA GLN A 2 -17.64 -25.32 50.09
C GLN A 2 -16.69 -25.10 48.93
N GLY A 3 -16.90 -25.86 47.84
CA GLY A 3 -16.09 -25.78 46.63
C GLY A 3 -16.37 -24.50 45.85
N PHE A 4 -15.32 -23.81 45.44
CA PHE A 4 -15.39 -22.67 44.50
C PHE A 4 -15.78 -23.18 43.10
N PRO A 5 -16.68 -22.48 42.37
CA PRO A 5 -16.97 -22.84 41.02
C PRO A 5 -15.77 -22.55 40.11
N ARG A 6 -15.34 -23.52 39.33
CA ARG A 6 -14.37 -23.33 38.24
C ARG A 6 -15.04 -22.45 37.17
N ILE A 7 -14.55 -21.23 37.04
CA ILE A 7 -14.83 -20.39 35.87
C ILE A 7 -14.04 -20.99 34.73
N THR A 8 -14.68 -21.79 33.91
CA THR A 8 -14.14 -22.26 32.63
C THR A 8 -14.11 -21.08 31.69
N VAL A 9 -12.92 -20.82 31.21
CA VAL A 9 -12.55 -19.78 30.23
C VAL A 9 -13.20 -20.11 28.89
N ASP A 10 -14.39 -19.54 28.64
CA ASP A 10 -15.09 -19.62 27.37
C ASP A 10 -15.09 -18.25 26.68
N ILE A 11 -13.91 -17.56 26.77
CA ILE A 11 -13.71 -16.24 26.14
C ILE A 11 -13.04 -16.40 24.76
N CYS A 12 -12.61 -17.62 24.39
CA CYS A 12 -11.81 -17.84 23.18
C CYS A 12 -12.61 -18.16 21.90
N GLU A 13 -13.95 -18.30 21.98
CA GLU A 13 -14.78 -18.69 20.82
C GLU A 13 -15.52 -17.53 20.14
N LYS A 14 -15.48 -16.32 20.68
CA LYS A 14 -16.31 -15.20 20.18
C LYS A 14 -15.67 -14.37 19.06
N TYR A 15 -14.40 -14.62 18.71
CA TYR A 15 -13.66 -13.91 17.65
C TYR A 15 -12.91 -14.88 16.75
N ARG A 16 -13.60 -15.86 16.17
CA ARG A 16 -13.09 -16.59 15.01
C ARG A 16 -13.56 -15.89 13.73
N TYR A 17 -12.96 -14.75 13.42
CA TYR A 17 -12.82 -14.33 12.03
C TYR A 17 -11.43 -14.78 11.58
N ASN A 18 -11.35 -15.97 10.97
CA ASN A 18 -10.23 -16.34 10.14
C ASN A 18 -10.40 -15.60 8.79
N LEU A 19 -10.25 -14.29 8.79
CA LEU A 19 -10.05 -13.54 7.58
C LEU A 19 -8.61 -13.81 7.12
N SER A 20 -8.41 -14.86 6.36
CA SER A 20 -7.17 -15.00 5.60
C SER A 20 -7.32 -14.07 4.40
N MET A 21 -6.46 -13.08 4.30
CA MET A 21 -6.38 -12.16 3.17
C MET A 21 -6.36 -12.94 1.86
N LEU A 22 -7.33 -12.68 0.97
CA LEU A 22 -7.44 -13.39 -0.31
C LEU A 22 -6.80 -12.61 -1.47
N TYR A 23 -6.71 -11.30 -1.36
CA TYR A 23 -6.30 -10.41 -2.44
C TYR A 23 -5.21 -9.46 -1.93
N ASN A 24 -4.06 -9.48 -2.57
CA ASN A 24 -2.99 -8.52 -2.28
C ASN A 24 -2.57 -7.82 -3.57
N TYR A 25 -2.51 -6.50 -3.55
CA TYR A 25 -2.15 -5.66 -4.69
C TYR A 25 -0.85 -4.88 -4.45
N HIS A 26 -0.15 -5.12 -3.32
CA HIS A 26 1.08 -4.41 -2.97
C HIS A 26 2.23 -5.39 -2.76
N THR A 27 3.03 -5.57 -3.81
CA THR A 27 4.19 -6.49 -3.82
C THR A 27 5.27 -5.95 -4.72
N HIS A 28 6.48 -5.83 -4.17
CA HIS A 28 7.67 -5.37 -4.86
C HIS A 28 8.49 -6.51 -5.44
N THR A 29 9.46 -6.18 -6.27
CA THR A 29 10.45 -7.07 -6.82
C THR A 29 11.85 -6.51 -6.59
N LYS A 30 12.88 -7.32 -6.79
CA LYS A 30 14.29 -6.88 -6.64
C LYS A 30 14.66 -5.64 -7.47
N ARG A 31 13.81 -5.25 -8.47
CA ARG A 31 14.06 -4.11 -9.35
C ARG A 31 13.93 -2.78 -8.62
N CYS A 32 13.17 -2.71 -7.52
CA CYS A 32 13.15 -1.52 -6.65
C CYS A 32 14.45 -1.34 -5.84
N LYS A 33 15.41 -2.28 -5.95
CA LYS A 33 16.75 -2.24 -5.32
C LYS A 33 16.78 -2.44 -3.81
N HIS A 34 15.63 -2.64 -3.18
CA HIS A 34 15.51 -2.90 -1.74
C HIS A 34 14.55 -4.05 -1.39
N ALA A 35 14.02 -4.75 -2.41
CA ALA A 35 13.34 -6.02 -2.23
C ALA A 35 14.25 -7.19 -2.65
N GLU A 36 14.01 -8.36 -2.06
CA GLU A 36 14.80 -9.56 -2.28
C GLU A 36 14.01 -10.67 -2.99
N GLY A 37 14.70 -11.67 -3.46
CA GLY A 37 14.09 -12.86 -4.05
C GLY A 37 13.74 -12.71 -5.54
N LYS A 38 13.31 -13.85 -6.13
CA LYS A 38 12.87 -13.92 -7.52
C LYS A 38 11.36 -13.78 -7.59
N ASP A 39 10.83 -13.14 -8.62
CA ASP A 39 9.38 -12.95 -8.85
C ASP A 39 8.59 -14.25 -8.66
N LYS A 40 9.09 -15.38 -9.19
CA LYS A 40 8.48 -16.70 -9.03
C LYS A 40 8.32 -17.14 -7.56
N LYS A 41 9.25 -16.74 -6.67
CA LYS A 41 9.17 -17.09 -5.26
C LYS A 41 8.02 -16.39 -4.55
N TYR A 42 7.72 -15.15 -4.92
CA TYR A 42 6.54 -14.46 -4.43
C TYR A 42 5.26 -15.20 -4.82
N VAL A 43 5.13 -15.63 -6.08
CA VAL A 43 3.99 -16.43 -6.54
C VAL A 43 3.83 -17.72 -5.74
N GLU A 44 4.93 -18.49 -5.59
CA GLU A 44 4.93 -19.75 -4.83
C GLU A 44 4.52 -19.55 -3.35
N GLN A 45 4.94 -18.44 -2.73
CA GLN A 45 4.56 -18.12 -1.34
C GLN A 45 3.12 -17.62 -1.25
N ALA A 46 2.64 -16.83 -2.20
CA ALA A 46 1.26 -16.38 -2.28
C ALA A 46 0.28 -17.56 -2.38
N ILE A 47 0.58 -18.54 -3.24
CA ILE A 47 -0.22 -19.77 -3.36
C ILE A 47 -0.24 -20.55 -2.02
N LYS A 48 0.91 -20.68 -1.36
CA LYS A 48 1.01 -21.37 -0.05
C LYS A 48 0.28 -20.60 1.07
N ALA A 49 0.18 -19.27 0.94
CA ALA A 49 -0.60 -18.43 1.86
C ALA A 49 -2.11 -18.53 1.61
N GLY A 50 -2.53 -19.08 0.48
CA GLY A 50 -3.95 -19.19 0.10
C GLY A 50 -4.51 -17.96 -0.62
N LEU A 51 -3.65 -17.02 -1.03
CA LEU A 51 -4.06 -15.87 -1.83
C LEU A 51 -4.71 -16.32 -3.14
N LYS A 52 -5.77 -15.63 -3.55
CA LYS A 52 -6.46 -15.81 -4.83
C LYS A 52 -5.95 -14.86 -5.90
N THR A 53 -5.53 -13.67 -5.49
CA THR A 53 -4.92 -12.68 -6.38
C THR A 53 -3.62 -12.16 -5.78
N LEU A 54 -2.56 -12.18 -6.57
CA LEU A 54 -1.29 -11.53 -6.29
C LEU A 54 -1.04 -10.44 -7.32
N GLY A 55 -1.12 -9.19 -6.90
CA GLY A 55 -0.71 -8.03 -7.69
C GLY A 55 0.73 -7.68 -7.39
N PHE A 56 1.56 -7.63 -8.44
CA PHE A 56 2.86 -7.00 -8.40
C PHE A 56 2.70 -5.51 -8.68
N SER A 57 3.27 -4.68 -7.84
CA SER A 57 3.19 -3.21 -7.91
C SER A 57 4.54 -2.60 -7.55
N ASP A 58 5.60 -3.06 -8.24
CA ASP A 58 6.92 -2.51 -7.99
C ASP A 58 6.97 -0.99 -8.23
N HIS A 59 7.89 -0.29 -7.57
CA HIS A 59 8.04 1.15 -7.78
C HIS A 59 8.26 1.48 -9.25
N ALA A 60 7.34 2.24 -9.83
CA ALA A 60 7.39 2.63 -11.24
C ALA A 60 8.72 3.31 -11.56
N PRO A 61 9.38 2.97 -12.70
CA PRO A 61 10.52 3.72 -13.18
C PRO A 61 10.05 5.13 -13.55
N TYR A 62 10.85 6.16 -13.27
CA TYR A 62 10.44 7.54 -13.52
C TYR A 62 11.34 8.24 -14.54
N LEU A 63 10.72 8.88 -15.53
CA LEU A 63 11.41 9.64 -16.56
C LEU A 63 11.73 11.06 -16.09
N PHE A 64 12.87 11.24 -15.43
CA PHE A 64 13.36 12.57 -15.07
C PHE A 64 14.20 13.17 -16.22
N PRO A 65 13.66 14.15 -16.96
CA PRO A 65 14.36 14.73 -18.10
C PRO A 65 15.53 15.65 -17.68
N ASN A 66 16.58 15.69 -18.50
CA ASN A 66 17.71 16.64 -18.35
C ASN A 66 18.44 16.55 -16.99
N THR A 67 18.61 15.33 -16.48
CA THR A 67 19.33 15.09 -15.23
C THR A 67 20.09 13.77 -15.29
N ASP A 68 21.23 13.71 -14.62
CA ASP A 68 22.00 12.49 -14.36
C ASP A 68 21.54 11.82 -13.05
N TYR A 69 20.37 12.19 -12.53
CA TYR A 69 19.82 11.64 -11.30
C TYR A 69 19.54 10.16 -11.46
N TYR A 70 20.03 9.39 -10.51
CA TYR A 70 19.84 7.96 -10.39
C TYR A 70 19.02 7.66 -9.12
N SER A 71 17.86 7.06 -9.29
CA SER A 71 17.05 6.66 -8.15
C SER A 71 17.57 5.37 -7.52
N THR A 72 17.60 5.31 -6.20
CA THR A 72 17.94 4.11 -5.43
C THR A 72 16.70 3.39 -4.88
N TYR A 73 15.49 3.82 -5.28
CA TYR A 73 14.22 3.36 -4.72
C TYR A 73 13.34 2.64 -5.73
N ARG A 74 13.67 2.67 -7.02
CA ARG A 74 12.79 2.16 -8.08
C ARG A 74 13.57 1.46 -9.16
N MET A 75 12.86 0.71 -10.01
CA MET A 75 13.46 0.07 -11.17
C MET A 75 14.01 1.09 -12.15
N GLU A 76 14.95 0.67 -12.98
CA GLU A 76 15.46 1.47 -14.07
C GLU A 76 14.43 1.57 -15.21
N VAL A 77 14.56 2.64 -15.99
CA VAL A 77 13.67 2.90 -17.13
C VAL A 77 13.70 1.76 -18.16
N ASP A 78 14.86 1.17 -18.40
CA ASP A 78 15.04 0.07 -19.35
C ASP A 78 14.56 -1.30 -18.81
N GLU A 79 14.32 -1.42 -17.51
CA GLU A 79 13.74 -2.63 -16.90
C GLU A 79 12.22 -2.75 -17.09
N LEU A 80 11.49 -1.68 -17.49
CA LEU A 80 10.04 -1.65 -17.62
C LEU A 80 9.48 -2.85 -18.41
N HIS A 81 10.01 -3.08 -19.60
CA HIS A 81 9.52 -4.14 -20.46
C HIS A 81 9.90 -5.55 -19.98
N GLU A 82 11.05 -5.68 -19.31
CA GLU A 82 11.48 -6.94 -18.72
C GLU A 82 10.61 -7.30 -17.53
N TYR A 83 10.32 -6.34 -16.64
CA TYR A 83 9.40 -6.50 -15.54
C TYR A 83 8.03 -7.01 -16.01
N ALA A 84 7.40 -6.31 -16.94
CA ALA A 84 6.09 -6.68 -17.44
C ALA A 84 6.08 -8.07 -18.10
N ARG A 85 7.13 -8.42 -18.87
CA ARG A 85 7.27 -9.76 -19.44
C ARG A 85 7.42 -10.84 -18.39
N SER A 86 8.24 -10.60 -17.34
CA SER A 86 8.44 -11.54 -16.24
C SER A 86 7.12 -11.85 -15.52
N ILE A 87 6.39 -10.81 -15.12
CA ILE A 87 5.13 -10.99 -14.40
C ILE A 87 4.07 -11.67 -15.26
N ARG A 88 3.96 -11.30 -16.54
CA ARG A 88 3.00 -11.95 -17.47
C ARG A 88 3.34 -13.39 -17.80
N ALA A 89 4.63 -13.75 -17.81
CA ALA A 89 5.04 -15.14 -17.95
C ALA A 89 4.56 -15.97 -16.74
N LEU A 90 4.71 -15.45 -15.53
CA LEU A 90 4.19 -16.06 -14.31
C LEU A 90 2.66 -16.13 -14.28
N LYS A 91 1.96 -15.07 -14.72
CA LYS A 91 0.49 -15.06 -14.89
C LYS A 91 0.03 -16.23 -15.77
N LYS A 92 0.74 -16.51 -16.83
CA LYS A 92 0.44 -17.64 -17.74
C LYS A 92 0.82 -18.98 -17.11
N GLU A 93 1.98 -19.08 -16.46
CA GLU A 93 2.48 -20.32 -15.84
C GLU A 93 1.55 -20.81 -14.72
N TYR A 94 1.07 -19.87 -13.87
CA TYR A 94 0.27 -20.18 -12.69
C TYR A 94 -1.23 -19.90 -12.83
N ALA A 95 -1.74 -19.78 -14.07
CA ALA A 95 -3.13 -19.40 -14.34
C ALA A 95 -4.21 -20.30 -13.72
N LYS A 96 -3.85 -21.54 -13.33
CA LYS A 96 -4.78 -22.48 -12.68
C LYS A 96 -4.73 -22.41 -11.15
N ASP A 97 -3.71 -21.76 -10.60
CA ASP A 97 -3.41 -21.77 -9.16
C ASP A 97 -3.75 -20.44 -8.50
N ILE A 98 -3.42 -19.32 -9.18
CA ILE A 98 -3.58 -17.96 -8.65
C ILE A 98 -3.74 -16.96 -9.80
N GLU A 99 -4.54 -15.93 -9.59
CA GLU A 99 -4.56 -14.77 -10.48
C GLU A 99 -3.36 -13.87 -10.19
N ILE A 100 -2.61 -13.50 -11.23
CA ILE A 100 -1.47 -12.59 -11.11
C ILE A 100 -1.76 -11.33 -11.92
N LEU A 101 -1.53 -10.17 -11.30
CA LEU A 101 -1.71 -8.86 -11.91
C LEU A 101 -0.35 -8.13 -11.99
N CYS A 102 -0.16 -7.40 -13.09
CA CYS A 102 1.03 -6.59 -13.34
C CYS A 102 0.67 -5.12 -13.22
N GLY A 103 1.01 -4.50 -12.12
CA GLY A 103 0.77 -3.10 -11.83
C GLY A 103 2.04 -2.37 -11.41
N PHE A 104 1.86 -1.17 -10.88
CA PHE A 104 2.94 -0.36 -10.31
C PHE A 104 2.44 0.40 -9.08
N GLU A 105 3.34 0.59 -8.12
CA GLU A 105 3.24 1.66 -7.15
C GLU A 105 3.83 2.92 -7.79
N LEU A 106 2.98 3.91 -7.99
CA LEU A 106 3.33 5.14 -8.69
C LEU A 106 3.11 6.35 -7.79
N GLU A 107 4.11 7.22 -7.73
CA GLU A 107 4.00 8.53 -7.13
C GLU A 107 3.38 9.52 -8.12
N TYR A 108 2.58 10.45 -7.61
CA TYR A 108 2.08 11.54 -8.42
C TYR A 108 3.03 12.74 -8.37
N TYR A 109 3.64 13.05 -9.51
CA TYR A 109 4.45 14.24 -9.69
C TYR A 109 3.83 15.13 -10.76
N PRO A 110 3.16 16.24 -10.40
CA PRO A 110 2.32 17.02 -11.33
C PRO A 110 2.99 17.33 -12.66
N LYS A 111 4.28 17.73 -12.62
CA LYS A 111 5.03 18.11 -13.83
C LYS A 111 5.37 16.95 -14.76
N PHE A 112 5.37 15.73 -14.26
CA PHE A 112 5.85 14.54 -14.98
C PHE A 112 4.74 13.51 -15.25
N HIS A 113 3.60 13.63 -14.55
CA HIS A 113 2.57 12.59 -14.52
C HIS A 113 2.05 12.20 -15.91
N ALA A 114 1.73 13.17 -16.76
CA ALA A 114 1.21 12.86 -18.11
C ALA A 114 2.21 12.06 -18.96
N ARG A 115 3.49 12.44 -18.92
CA ARG A 115 4.57 11.74 -19.61
C ARG A 115 4.82 10.36 -19.01
N GLU A 116 4.73 10.26 -17.68
CA GLU A 116 4.91 8.99 -16.98
C GLU A 116 3.79 8.00 -17.33
N MET A 117 2.55 8.47 -17.38
CA MET A 117 1.42 7.64 -17.82
C MET A 117 1.57 7.14 -19.25
N GLU A 118 2.02 8.02 -20.18
CA GLU A 118 2.33 7.61 -21.55
C GLU A 118 3.42 6.53 -21.61
N PHE A 119 4.45 6.69 -20.76
CA PHE A 119 5.55 5.74 -20.67
C PHE A 119 5.10 4.38 -20.11
N LEU A 120 4.39 4.35 -18.98
CA LEU A 120 3.90 3.11 -18.38
C LEU A 120 2.86 2.39 -19.27
N ASN A 121 2.08 3.14 -20.04
CA ASN A 121 1.12 2.58 -20.99
C ASN A 121 1.76 1.73 -22.11
N GLN A 122 3.07 1.83 -22.35
CA GLN A 122 3.78 0.94 -23.28
C GLN A 122 3.71 -0.53 -22.85
N VAL A 123 3.52 -0.79 -21.56
CA VAL A 123 3.36 -2.15 -21.03
C VAL A 123 1.93 -2.44 -20.57
N ASN A 124 0.99 -1.54 -20.75
CA ASN A 124 -0.43 -1.73 -20.42
C ASN A 124 -0.62 -2.40 -19.04
N PRO A 125 -0.31 -1.73 -17.94
CA PRO A 125 -0.45 -2.29 -16.59
C PRO A 125 -1.90 -2.63 -16.27
N ASP A 126 -2.11 -3.71 -15.49
CA ASP A 126 -3.46 -4.10 -15.05
C ASP A 126 -4.04 -3.07 -14.06
N TYR A 127 -3.20 -2.39 -13.27
CA TYR A 127 -3.57 -1.39 -12.27
C TYR A 127 -2.39 -0.53 -11.81
N LEU A 128 -2.71 0.57 -11.13
CA LEU A 128 -1.75 1.40 -10.40
C LEU A 128 -2.26 1.59 -8.96
N ILE A 129 -1.36 1.57 -7.99
CA ILE A 129 -1.60 2.07 -6.63
C ILE A 129 -0.80 3.35 -6.42
N MET A 130 -1.33 4.27 -5.62
CA MET A 130 -0.62 5.50 -5.34
C MET A 130 0.19 5.37 -4.05
N GLY A 131 1.52 5.37 -4.16
CA GLY A 131 2.42 5.44 -3.01
C GLY A 131 3.21 6.74 -3.06
N GLN A 132 2.86 7.74 -2.23
CA GLN A 132 3.50 9.04 -2.28
C GLN A 132 4.61 9.14 -1.23
N HIS A 133 5.87 9.20 -1.68
CA HIS A 133 7.04 9.26 -0.79
C HIS A 133 7.67 10.65 -0.72
N PHE A 134 7.60 11.43 -1.80
CA PHE A 134 8.24 12.73 -1.90
C PHE A 134 7.25 13.86 -2.17
N ILE A 135 7.48 15.01 -1.55
CA ILE A 135 6.74 16.24 -1.80
C ILE A 135 7.38 16.95 -3.01
N GLY A 136 6.56 17.39 -3.96
CA GLY A 136 7.03 17.92 -5.23
C GLY A 136 7.41 16.81 -6.21
N ASN A 137 8.60 16.23 -6.04
CA ASN A 137 9.09 15.05 -6.72
C ASN A 137 10.38 14.54 -6.06
N GLU A 138 10.88 13.40 -6.48
CA GLU A 138 12.08 12.77 -5.92
C GLU A 138 13.33 13.67 -6.03
N LEU A 139 13.45 14.47 -7.10
CA LEU A 139 14.59 15.40 -7.28
C LEU A 139 14.60 16.53 -6.24
N SER A 140 13.46 16.80 -5.59
CA SER A 140 13.39 17.81 -4.51
C SER A 140 14.03 17.32 -3.22
N LEU A 141 14.23 16.01 -3.07
CA LEU A 141 14.72 15.33 -1.86
C LEU A 141 13.85 15.59 -0.62
N LEU A 142 12.63 16.08 -0.79
CA LEU A 142 11.66 16.32 0.28
C LEU A 142 10.93 15.02 0.62
N TYR A 143 11.66 14.06 1.19
CA TYR A 143 11.11 12.78 1.62
C TYR A 143 10.09 13.00 2.75
N ALA A 144 8.83 12.64 2.51
CA ALA A 144 7.70 12.97 3.37
C ALA A 144 7.86 12.51 4.83
N PRO A 145 8.39 11.29 5.14
CA PRO A 145 8.62 10.85 6.52
C PRO A 145 9.65 11.67 7.31
N ARG A 146 10.44 12.52 6.66
CA ARG A 146 11.45 13.36 7.32
C ARG A 146 10.98 14.79 7.57
N GLN A 147 9.77 15.14 7.08
CA GLN A 147 9.24 16.48 7.25
C GLN A 147 8.57 16.67 8.61
N SER A 148 8.56 17.92 9.10
CA SER A 148 7.94 18.30 10.39
C SER A 148 7.28 19.68 10.36
N GLU A 149 7.43 20.41 9.26
CA GLU A 149 6.79 21.71 9.06
C GLU A 149 5.35 21.52 8.57
N ASP A 150 4.38 22.17 9.20
CA ASP A 150 2.95 22.00 8.93
C ASP A 150 2.58 22.24 7.45
N ASN A 151 3.25 23.20 6.79
CA ASN A 151 3.07 23.46 5.37
C ASN A 151 3.57 22.29 4.48
N MET A 152 4.47 21.45 4.96
CA MET A 152 4.89 20.24 4.24
C MET A 152 3.80 19.16 4.29
N LEU A 153 3.10 19.01 5.41
CA LEU A 153 1.95 18.11 5.46
C LEU A 153 0.82 18.60 4.55
N GLU A 154 0.53 19.90 4.54
CA GLU A 154 -0.43 20.52 3.63
C GLU A 154 -0.08 20.27 2.16
N ALA A 155 1.21 20.47 1.80
CA ALA A 155 1.70 20.23 0.45
C ALA A 155 1.59 18.76 0.05
N TYR A 156 1.96 17.82 0.96
CA TYR A 156 1.81 16.39 0.77
C TYR A 156 0.36 16.01 0.47
N VAL A 157 -0.56 16.41 1.34
CA VAL A 157 -1.99 16.08 1.20
C VAL A 157 -2.58 16.68 -0.06
N SER A 158 -2.19 17.92 -0.41
CA SER A 158 -2.64 18.56 -1.65
C SER A 158 -2.20 17.79 -2.88
N GLN A 159 -0.93 17.36 -2.92
CA GLN A 159 -0.37 16.58 -4.02
C GLN A 159 -1.01 15.20 -4.14
N VAL A 160 -1.23 14.52 -3.01
CA VAL A 160 -1.95 13.23 -3.00
C VAL A 160 -3.35 13.37 -3.55
N LEU A 161 -4.12 14.35 -3.08
CA LEU A 161 -5.50 14.57 -3.55
C LEU A 161 -5.57 14.95 -5.03
N GLU A 162 -4.62 15.75 -5.53
CA GLU A 162 -4.50 16.07 -6.95
C GLU A 162 -4.24 14.79 -7.77
N GLY A 163 -3.33 13.93 -7.30
CA GLY A 163 -3.04 12.65 -7.94
C GLY A 163 -4.23 11.69 -7.94
N LEU A 164 -4.91 11.52 -6.82
CA LEU A 164 -6.10 10.68 -6.74
C LEU A 164 -7.23 11.16 -7.66
N ALA A 165 -7.37 12.47 -7.81
CA ALA A 165 -8.38 13.08 -8.69
C ALA A 165 -8.15 12.78 -10.19
N THR A 166 -6.98 12.27 -10.59
CA THR A 166 -6.72 11.81 -11.97
C THR A 166 -7.52 10.56 -12.33
N GLY A 167 -7.97 9.79 -11.33
CA GLY A 167 -8.72 8.55 -11.54
C GLY A 167 -7.87 7.35 -12.00
N HIS A 168 -6.54 7.46 -11.92
CA HIS A 168 -5.63 6.39 -12.38
C HIS A 168 -5.36 5.32 -11.30
N PHE A 169 -5.67 5.59 -10.04
CA PHE A 169 -5.23 4.78 -8.91
C PHE A 169 -6.34 3.94 -8.30
N LEU A 170 -6.02 2.67 -8.04
CA LEU A 170 -6.92 1.72 -7.42
C LEU A 170 -7.20 2.06 -5.95
N TYR A 171 -6.15 2.45 -5.21
CA TYR A 171 -6.22 2.90 -3.82
C TYR A 171 -4.98 3.73 -3.45
N LEU A 172 -5.00 4.34 -2.27
CA LEU A 172 -3.87 5.07 -1.68
C LEU A 172 -3.10 4.15 -0.73
N ALA A 173 -1.86 3.82 -1.10
CA ALA A 173 -0.93 3.06 -0.29
C ALA A 173 -0.39 3.90 0.87
N HIS A 174 -0.19 3.27 2.04
CA HIS A 174 0.38 3.89 3.26
C HIS A 174 0.06 5.39 3.41
N PRO A 175 -1.24 5.78 3.54
CA PRO A 175 -1.71 7.18 3.46
C PRO A 175 -1.11 8.09 4.52
N ASP A 176 -0.67 7.54 5.64
CA ASP A 176 -0.10 8.24 6.79
C ASP A 176 1.44 8.15 6.86
N LEU A 177 2.08 7.89 5.71
CA LEU A 177 3.53 7.80 5.59
C LEU A 177 4.29 9.00 6.19
N PRO A 178 3.82 10.27 6.09
CA PRO A 178 4.51 11.41 6.73
C PRO A 178 4.58 11.33 8.26
N GLY A 179 3.67 10.56 8.88
CA GLY A 179 3.61 10.40 10.33
C GLY A 179 3.01 11.62 11.06
N PHE A 180 3.43 11.84 12.31
CA PHE A 180 2.77 12.74 13.26
C PHE A 180 3.72 13.74 13.91
N ARG A 181 4.76 14.19 13.18
CA ARG A 181 5.75 15.17 13.69
C ARG A 181 5.35 16.63 13.46
N PHE A 182 4.11 16.86 13.11
CA PHE A 182 3.49 18.16 12.82
C PHE A 182 2.68 18.64 14.02
N SER A 183 2.18 19.88 14.01
CA SER A 183 1.26 20.35 15.03
C SER A 183 -0.02 19.50 15.07
N LYS A 184 -0.66 19.41 16.24
CA LYS A 184 -1.91 18.65 16.35
C LYS A 184 -3.01 19.23 15.45
N GLU A 185 -3.03 20.53 15.31
CA GLU A 185 -3.96 21.28 14.46
C GLU A 185 -3.76 20.97 12.98
N ALA A 186 -2.50 20.92 12.51
CA ALA A 186 -2.18 20.54 11.12
C ALA A 186 -2.52 19.07 10.86
N VAL A 187 -2.16 18.16 11.76
CA VAL A 187 -2.49 16.73 11.66
C VAL A 187 -3.99 16.53 11.53
N GLU A 188 -4.77 17.10 12.44
CA GLU A 188 -6.23 16.94 12.43
C GLU A 188 -6.85 17.52 11.14
N ARG A 189 -6.43 18.73 10.75
CA ARG A 189 -6.93 19.38 9.54
C ARG A 189 -6.57 18.60 8.27
N GLU A 190 -5.29 18.29 8.10
CA GLU A 190 -4.80 17.74 6.83
C GLU A 190 -5.18 16.26 6.65
N TYR A 191 -5.09 15.45 7.69
CA TYR A 191 -5.52 14.06 7.55
C TYR A 191 -7.04 13.92 7.45
N THR A 192 -7.82 14.82 8.08
CA THR A 192 -9.28 14.88 7.81
C THR A 192 -9.54 15.23 6.35
N ARG A 193 -8.86 16.25 5.82
CA ARG A 193 -8.95 16.66 4.40
C ARG A 193 -8.58 15.53 3.44
N LEU A 194 -7.52 14.75 3.76
CA LEU A 194 -7.11 13.59 2.98
C LEU A 194 -8.17 12.51 2.98
N CYS A 195 -8.69 12.15 4.15
CA CYS A 195 -9.74 11.15 4.29
C CYS A 195 -11.03 11.55 3.57
N GLU A 196 -11.48 12.80 3.72
CA GLU A 196 -12.67 13.33 3.04
C GLU A 196 -12.50 13.33 1.51
N GLY A 197 -11.32 13.74 1.03
CA GLY A 197 -11.00 13.73 -0.39
C GLY A 197 -10.98 12.33 -0.99
N ALA A 198 -10.30 11.39 -0.34
CA ALA A 198 -10.26 10.00 -0.76
C ALA A 198 -11.67 9.37 -0.77
N LYS A 199 -12.47 9.62 0.27
CA LYS A 199 -13.87 9.16 0.33
C LYS A 199 -14.73 9.71 -0.80
N LYS A 200 -14.62 11.01 -1.08
CA LYS A 200 -15.34 11.66 -2.19
C LYS A 200 -15.02 11.05 -3.54
N LEU A 201 -13.79 10.59 -3.72
CA LEU A 201 -13.31 9.93 -4.93
C LEU A 201 -13.54 8.42 -4.94
N ASN A 202 -14.12 7.85 -3.88
CA ASN A 202 -14.28 6.40 -3.66
C ASN A 202 -12.95 5.64 -3.72
N ILE A 203 -11.88 6.25 -3.24
CA ILE A 203 -10.54 5.64 -3.18
C ILE A 203 -10.34 5.03 -1.79
N PRO A 204 -10.14 3.71 -1.67
CA PRO A 204 -9.80 3.07 -0.41
C PRO A 204 -8.43 3.51 0.13
N LEU A 205 -8.26 3.41 1.45
CA LEU A 205 -7.01 3.69 2.16
C LEU A 205 -6.35 2.38 2.57
N GLU A 206 -5.07 2.22 2.32
CA GLU A 206 -4.35 1.02 2.70
C GLU A 206 -3.98 1.01 4.20
N ILE A 207 -4.26 -0.09 4.87
CA ILE A 207 -3.59 -0.48 6.11
C ILE A 207 -2.37 -1.31 5.71
N ASN A 208 -1.19 -0.73 5.84
CA ASN A 208 0.05 -1.29 5.31
C ASN A 208 0.68 -2.28 6.29
N LEU A 209 0.83 -3.53 5.88
CA LEU A 209 1.31 -4.62 6.74
C LEU A 209 2.84 -4.60 6.91
N LEU A 210 3.61 -4.04 5.95
CA LEU A 210 5.05 -3.85 6.12
C LEU A 210 5.34 -2.87 7.26
N GLY A 211 4.56 -1.79 7.34
CA GLY A 211 4.67 -0.84 8.43
C GLY A 211 4.48 -1.48 9.80
N ILE A 212 3.50 -2.37 9.94
CA ILE A 212 3.29 -3.15 11.18
C ILE A 212 4.47 -4.09 11.44
N ARG A 213 4.90 -4.85 10.42
CA ARG A 213 5.99 -5.82 10.52
C ARG A 213 7.29 -5.18 10.99
N GLU A 214 7.62 -4.02 10.46
CA GLU A 214 8.85 -3.31 10.74
C GLU A 214 8.73 -2.27 11.87
N ASN A 215 7.57 -2.21 12.52
CA ASN A 215 7.29 -1.23 13.58
C ASN A 215 7.56 0.21 13.12
N ARG A 216 7.13 0.54 11.91
CA ARG A 216 7.21 1.89 11.34
C ARG A 216 6.15 2.81 11.97
N PRO A 217 6.24 4.15 11.83
CA PRO A 217 5.23 5.06 12.35
C PRO A 217 3.85 4.95 11.66
N TYR A 218 3.74 4.12 10.64
CA TYR A 218 2.51 3.79 9.93
C TYR A 218 2.32 2.25 9.84
N PRO A 219 1.10 1.73 9.72
CA PRO A 219 -0.17 2.44 9.84
C PRO A 219 -0.41 2.93 11.29
N SER A 220 -0.80 4.18 11.45
CA SER A 220 -1.02 4.78 12.76
C SER A 220 -2.49 4.68 13.17
N ARG A 221 -2.76 4.17 14.36
CA ARG A 221 -4.11 4.16 14.94
C ARG A 221 -4.77 5.55 14.88
N LYS A 222 -4.01 6.62 15.15
CA LYS A 222 -4.53 7.99 15.11
C LYS A 222 -5.06 8.40 13.75
N PHE A 223 -4.37 8.01 12.67
CA PHE A 223 -4.84 8.27 11.31
C PHE A 223 -6.12 7.49 11.02
N PHE A 224 -6.16 6.20 11.38
CA PHE A 224 -7.32 5.36 11.13
C PHE A 224 -8.52 5.67 12.03
N GLU A 225 -8.33 6.34 13.18
CA GLU A 225 -9.43 6.98 13.95
C GLU A 225 -10.08 8.12 13.16
N ILE A 226 -9.30 8.92 12.43
CA ILE A 226 -9.83 9.94 11.52
C ILE A 226 -10.56 9.28 10.34
N ALA A 227 -9.94 8.29 9.72
CA ALA A 227 -10.54 7.55 8.60
C ALA A 227 -11.87 6.87 8.98
N ALA A 228 -11.96 6.28 10.17
CA ALA A 228 -13.19 5.70 10.71
C ALA A 228 -14.26 6.77 10.93
N ARG A 229 -13.92 7.90 11.54
CA ARG A 229 -14.84 9.03 11.76
C ARG A 229 -15.38 9.61 10.45
N VAL A 230 -14.55 9.71 9.42
CA VAL A 230 -14.96 10.12 8.07
C VAL A 230 -15.76 9.02 7.37
N GLY A 231 -15.51 7.75 7.71
CA GLY A 231 -16.15 6.58 7.10
C GLY A 231 -15.51 6.17 5.78
N ASN A 232 -14.19 6.14 5.73
CA ASN A 232 -13.44 5.61 4.61
C ASN A 232 -13.50 4.08 4.57
N SER A 233 -13.51 3.52 3.35
CA SER A 233 -13.19 2.12 3.14
C SER A 233 -11.69 1.91 3.21
N VAL A 234 -11.28 0.73 3.71
CA VAL A 234 -9.87 0.35 3.81
C VAL A 234 -9.59 -0.95 3.09
N VAL A 235 -8.34 -1.16 2.69
CA VAL A 235 -7.81 -2.40 2.14
C VAL A 235 -6.56 -2.79 2.92
N LEU A 236 -6.20 -4.08 2.92
CA LEU A 236 -4.91 -4.53 3.40
C LEU A 236 -3.91 -4.59 2.25
N GLY A 237 -2.70 -4.09 2.46
CA GLY A 237 -1.58 -4.25 1.54
C GLY A 237 -0.39 -4.87 2.25
N ILE A 238 0.16 -5.96 1.72
CA ILE A 238 1.31 -6.64 2.35
C ILE A 238 2.57 -5.80 2.21
N ASP A 239 2.70 -5.08 1.08
CA ASP A 239 3.90 -4.30 0.74
C ASP A 239 5.15 -5.20 0.84
N ALA A 240 5.06 -6.33 0.13
CA ALA A 240 6.01 -7.41 0.29
C ALA A 240 7.33 -7.09 -0.41
N HIS A 241 8.43 -7.04 0.36
CA HIS A 241 9.80 -6.86 -0.12
C HIS A 241 10.66 -8.12 0.03
N ASP A 242 10.09 -9.19 0.58
CA ASP A 242 10.65 -10.55 0.63
C ASP A 242 9.51 -11.56 0.42
N PRO A 243 9.75 -12.67 -0.29
CA PRO A 243 8.71 -13.68 -0.50
C PRO A 243 8.09 -14.22 0.79
N SER A 244 8.83 -14.27 1.91
CA SER A 244 8.31 -14.73 3.20
C SER A 244 7.24 -13.81 3.79
N HIS A 245 7.22 -12.53 3.40
CA HIS A 245 6.22 -11.56 3.85
C HIS A 245 4.79 -11.99 3.49
N LEU A 246 4.63 -12.69 2.36
CA LEU A 246 3.31 -13.18 1.91
C LEU A 246 2.71 -14.27 2.82
N ARG A 247 3.48 -14.83 3.75
CA ARG A 247 3.03 -15.87 4.69
C ARG A 247 3.04 -15.42 6.14
N ASP A 248 3.44 -14.20 6.40
CA ASP A 248 3.49 -13.66 7.75
C ASP A 248 2.12 -13.13 8.16
N SER A 249 1.37 -13.95 8.88
CA SER A 249 0.03 -13.59 9.38
C SER A 249 0.04 -12.70 10.63
N TYR A 250 1.20 -12.40 11.20
CA TYR A 250 1.26 -11.58 12.42
C TYR A 250 0.82 -10.12 12.18
N PRO A 251 1.33 -9.42 11.15
CA PRO A 251 0.85 -8.07 10.81
C PRO A 251 -0.63 -8.03 10.44
N GLU A 252 -1.12 -9.05 9.70
CA GLU A 252 -2.53 -9.17 9.32
C GLU A 252 -3.44 -9.20 10.55
N ARG A 253 -3.13 -10.06 11.54
CA ARG A 253 -3.92 -10.11 12.79
C ARG A 253 -3.94 -8.79 13.56
N LEU A 254 -2.83 -8.04 13.58
CA LEU A 254 -2.79 -6.73 14.24
C LEU A 254 -3.64 -5.70 13.47
N ALA A 255 -3.61 -5.73 12.15
CA ALA A 255 -4.45 -4.89 11.30
C ALA A 255 -5.95 -5.22 11.52
N GLU A 256 -6.33 -6.49 11.55
CA GLU A 256 -7.70 -6.95 11.82
C GLU A 256 -8.19 -6.45 13.19
N ASN A 257 -7.36 -6.53 14.23
CA ASN A 257 -7.71 -5.99 15.54
C ASN A 257 -7.98 -4.47 15.47
N MET A 258 -7.15 -3.73 14.75
CA MET A 258 -7.35 -2.28 14.58
C MET A 258 -8.63 -1.98 13.79
N ILE A 259 -8.92 -2.74 12.72
CA ILE A 259 -10.13 -2.62 11.92
C ILE A 259 -11.37 -2.83 12.79
N ASN A 260 -11.39 -3.93 13.57
CA ASN A 260 -12.50 -4.27 14.44
C ASN A 260 -12.70 -3.24 15.56
N ASP A 261 -11.61 -2.83 16.22
CA ASP A 261 -11.66 -1.85 17.31
C ASP A 261 -12.20 -0.49 16.86
N LEU A 262 -11.84 -0.07 15.63
CA LEU A 262 -12.22 1.23 15.09
C LEU A 262 -13.50 1.20 14.26
N GLY A 263 -14.04 -0.01 13.97
CA GLY A 263 -15.21 -0.17 13.10
C GLY A 263 -14.95 0.29 11.66
N LEU A 264 -13.75 0.06 11.15
CA LEU A 264 -13.39 0.40 9.78
C LEU A 264 -14.08 -0.53 8.78
N HIS A 265 -14.46 0.03 7.63
CA HIS A 265 -15.05 -0.75 6.53
C HIS A 265 -13.95 -1.38 5.67
N LEU A 266 -13.60 -2.63 5.97
CA LEU A 266 -12.65 -3.40 5.16
C LEU A 266 -13.32 -3.89 3.87
N ILE A 267 -12.69 -3.66 2.73
CA ILE A 267 -13.07 -4.26 1.46
C ILE A 267 -12.43 -5.64 1.39
N GLU A 268 -13.26 -6.67 1.47
CA GLU A 268 -12.86 -8.09 1.43
C GLU A 268 -13.00 -8.69 0.03
N GLU A 269 -13.68 -7.99 -0.87
CA GLU A 269 -13.88 -8.43 -2.24
C GLU A 269 -12.70 -8.04 -3.12
N LYS A 270 -12.64 -8.70 -4.26
CA LYS A 270 -11.69 -8.37 -5.31
C LYS A 270 -11.94 -6.96 -5.85
N LEU A 271 -10.89 -6.14 -5.97
CA LEU A 271 -11.01 -4.75 -6.45
C LEU A 271 -11.06 -4.61 -7.98
N LEU A 272 -10.60 -5.64 -8.74
CA LEU A 272 -10.49 -5.63 -10.21
C LEU A 272 -11.14 -6.85 -10.84
#